data_42ad476f37dfb81028bb0849f7a9b940
#
_entry.id   42ad476f37dfb81028bb0849f7a9b940
#
_cell.length_a   1.000
_cell.length_b   1.000
_cell.length_c   1.000
_cell.angle_alpha   90.00
_cell.angle_beta   90.00
_cell.angle_gamma   90.00
#
_symmetry.space_group_name_H-M   'P 1'
#
loop_
_entity.id
_entity.type
_entity.pdbx_description
1 polymer ?
#
loop_
_entity_poly.entity_id
_entity_poly.type
_entity_poly.pdbx_seq_one_letter_code
_entity_poly.pdbx_strand_id
1 'polypeptide(L)'
;MTVAAHGGDIYQNQITYDFSVNTNPLPLPEILQKRMAEAAVHSNRYPQYDNVLLRERLAAFYGFSAEEVACGNGASELFVAIVHALRPKRVGILAPSFSGYAWAAQTVGAEICSIPLREENNFAMDMAQMESLCRQLDGISLLFLANPANPAGNKMEASLLETLLDVCEKKQITVVLDECFIAFTGTEGYVSWIRKYPHLIVVRAYTKIYAIPGIRLGYLLA
;
A
#
# COMPACT_ATOMS: atom_id res chain seq x y z
N MET A 1 5.95 21.00 8.82
CA MET A 1 5.58 19.89 7.93
C MET A 1 4.22 20.21 7.34
N THR A 2 4.10 20.44 6.06
CA THR A 2 2.80 20.51 5.38
C THR A 2 2.28 19.09 5.29
N VAL A 3 1.13 18.82 5.90
CA VAL A 3 0.42 17.55 5.72
C VAL A 3 0.13 17.42 4.22
N ALA A 4 0.49 16.29 3.62
CA ALA A 4 0.17 16.04 2.21
C ALA A 4 -1.35 16.16 2.03
N ALA A 5 -1.79 16.96 1.07
CA ALA A 5 -3.20 17.08 0.74
C ALA A 5 -3.74 15.70 0.35
N HIS A 6 -4.68 15.18 1.14
CA HIS A 6 -5.36 13.92 0.87
C HIS A 6 -6.74 14.24 0.32
N GLY A 7 -7.18 13.53 -0.71
CA GLY A 7 -8.56 13.65 -1.20
C GLY A 7 -9.60 13.25 -0.12
N GLY A 8 -10.87 13.59 -0.37
CA GLY A 8 -11.99 13.22 0.51
C GLY A 8 -12.33 14.24 1.58
N ASP A 9 -11.74 15.44 1.55
CA ASP A 9 -12.17 16.54 2.44
C ASP A 9 -13.45 17.20 1.88
N ILE A 10 -14.58 16.57 2.16
CA ILE A 10 -15.90 17.05 1.78
C ILE A 10 -16.50 18.02 2.81
N TYR A 11 -15.83 18.25 3.93
CA TYR A 11 -16.38 19.01 5.05
C TYR A 11 -16.17 20.53 4.90
N GLN A 12 -15.12 20.93 4.19
CA GLN A 12 -14.75 22.33 3.99
C GLN A 12 -15.18 22.87 2.61
N ASN A 13 -15.67 22.00 1.72
CA ASN A 13 -16.00 22.34 0.36
C ASN A 13 -17.43 21.93 0.01
N GLN A 14 -18.19 22.82 -0.65
CA GLN A 14 -19.45 22.44 -1.31
C GLN A 14 -19.11 21.72 -2.61
N ILE A 15 -19.23 20.40 -2.61
CA ILE A 15 -18.93 19.58 -3.78
C ILE A 15 -20.21 18.93 -4.33
N THR A 16 -20.35 18.98 -5.65
CA THR A 16 -21.41 18.27 -6.37
C THR A 16 -20.94 16.86 -6.75
N TYR A 17 -19.67 16.73 -7.12
CA TYR A 17 -19.04 15.44 -7.49
C TYR A 17 -17.65 15.36 -6.87
N ASP A 18 -17.34 14.24 -6.21
CA ASP A 18 -16.02 14.00 -5.61
C ASP A 18 -15.21 13.06 -6.50
N PHE A 19 -14.18 13.60 -7.16
CA PHE A 19 -13.18 12.86 -7.93
C PHE A 19 -11.82 12.76 -7.21
N SER A 20 -11.77 13.18 -5.96
CA SER A 20 -10.52 13.19 -5.17
C SER A 20 -10.20 11.86 -4.49
N VAL A 21 -11.15 10.92 -4.48
CA VAL A 21 -10.99 9.60 -3.85
C VAL A 21 -11.29 8.47 -4.83
N ASN A 22 -10.46 7.42 -4.78
CA ASN A 22 -10.60 6.22 -5.60
C ASN A 22 -11.22 5.10 -4.77
N THR A 23 -12.51 5.21 -4.44
CA THR A 23 -13.27 4.17 -3.73
C THR A 23 -14.24 3.47 -4.68
N ASN A 24 -14.65 2.25 -4.34
CA ASN A 24 -15.69 1.55 -5.07
C ASN A 24 -16.99 2.38 -5.08
N PRO A 25 -17.56 2.71 -6.26
CA PRO A 25 -18.80 3.48 -6.34
C PRO A 25 -20.06 2.67 -6.00
N LEU A 26 -19.95 1.34 -5.89
CA LEU A 26 -21.06 0.48 -5.50
C LEU A 26 -21.42 0.70 -4.03
N PRO A 27 -22.69 0.49 -3.66
CA PRO A 27 -23.11 0.64 -2.27
C PRO A 27 -22.38 -0.36 -1.37
N LEU A 28 -22.19 0.04 -0.11
CA LEU A 28 -21.64 -0.83 0.92
C LEU A 28 -22.47 -2.12 1.03
N PRO A 29 -21.87 -3.33 0.97
CA PRO A 29 -22.59 -4.59 1.11
C PRO A 29 -23.38 -4.65 2.42
N GLU A 30 -24.65 -5.08 2.36
CA GLU A 30 -25.56 -5.12 3.53
C GLU A 30 -24.97 -5.90 4.71
N ILE A 31 -24.28 -7.01 4.42
CA ILE A 31 -23.62 -7.80 5.45
C ILE A 31 -22.57 -6.99 6.22
N LEU A 32 -21.82 -6.12 5.55
CA LEU A 32 -20.84 -5.25 6.21
C LEU A 32 -21.53 -4.17 7.02
N GLN A 33 -22.59 -3.54 6.47
CA GLN A 33 -23.40 -2.57 7.22
C GLN A 33 -23.90 -3.16 8.54
N LYS A 34 -24.49 -4.38 8.48
CA LYS A 34 -24.98 -5.08 9.65
C LYS A 34 -23.85 -5.36 10.65
N ARG A 35 -22.72 -5.90 10.21
CA ARG A 35 -21.58 -6.20 11.09
C ARG A 35 -20.98 -4.97 11.74
N MET A 36 -20.91 -3.86 11.01
CA MET A 36 -20.43 -2.60 11.57
C MET A 36 -21.38 -2.04 12.63
N ALA A 37 -22.70 -2.11 12.39
CA ALA A 37 -23.69 -1.71 13.37
C ALA A 37 -23.63 -2.59 14.63
N GLU A 38 -23.52 -3.90 14.49
CA GLU A 38 -23.33 -4.83 15.61
C GLU A 38 -22.03 -4.50 16.39
N ALA A 39 -20.92 -4.22 15.72
CA ALA A 39 -19.67 -3.88 16.34
C ALA A 39 -19.73 -2.54 17.11
N ALA A 40 -20.47 -1.55 16.60
CA ALA A 40 -20.60 -0.24 17.22
C ALA A 40 -21.22 -0.33 18.63
N VAL A 41 -22.11 -1.28 18.90
CA VAL A 41 -22.70 -1.51 20.23
C VAL A 41 -21.64 -1.88 21.27
N HIS A 42 -20.51 -2.41 20.85
CA HIS A 42 -19.41 -2.82 21.73
C HIS A 42 -18.28 -1.79 21.83
N SER A 43 -18.50 -0.56 21.33
CA SER A 43 -17.49 0.51 21.34
C SER A 43 -17.07 0.96 22.76
N ASN A 44 -17.80 0.56 23.80
CA ASN A 44 -17.44 0.75 25.20
C ASN A 44 -16.35 -0.21 25.71
N ARG A 45 -15.82 -1.08 24.88
CA ARG A 45 -14.74 -2.03 25.20
C ARG A 45 -13.49 -1.68 24.40
N TYR A 46 -12.34 -1.87 25.03
CA TYR A 46 -11.09 -1.81 24.27
C TYR A 46 -11.07 -2.89 23.17
N PRO A 47 -10.50 -2.57 22.01
CA PRO A 47 -10.27 -3.60 20.99
C PRO A 47 -9.27 -4.63 21.50
N GLN A 48 -9.24 -5.79 20.86
CA GLN A 48 -8.25 -6.80 21.17
C GLN A 48 -6.84 -6.24 20.95
N TYR A 49 -5.98 -6.41 21.95
CA TYR A 49 -4.58 -6.03 21.86
C TYR A 49 -3.93 -6.80 20.70
N ASP A 50 -3.14 -6.12 19.87
CA ASP A 50 -2.41 -6.63 18.69
C ASP A 50 -3.25 -7.30 17.56
N ASN A 51 -4.59 -7.22 17.59
CA ASN A 51 -5.49 -7.75 16.55
C ASN A 51 -5.33 -9.24 16.23
N VAL A 52 -4.98 -10.09 17.20
CA VAL A 52 -4.67 -11.52 17.02
C VAL A 52 -5.69 -12.23 16.15
N LEU A 53 -6.99 -12.13 16.45
CA LEU A 53 -8.03 -12.83 15.69
C LEU A 53 -8.10 -12.41 14.22
N LEU A 54 -7.85 -11.14 13.92
CA LEU A 54 -7.82 -10.65 12.53
C LEU A 54 -6.57 -11.15 11.82
N ARG A 55 -5.42 -11.09 12.48
CA ARG A 55 -4.15 -11.60 11.96
C ARG A 55 -4.23 -13.09 11.66
N GLU A 56 -4.74 -13.91 12.58
CA GLU A 56 -4.94 -15.35 12.38
C GLU A 56 -5.86 -15.66 11.19
N ARG A 57 -6.95 -14.91 11.01
CA ARG A 57 -7.86 -15.08 9.87
C ARG A 57 -7.22 -14.70 8.54
N LEU A 58 -6.47 -13.60 8.51
CA LEU A 58 -5.73 -13.19 7.32
C LEU A 58 -4.62 -14.18 6.99
N ALA A 59 -3.87 -14.61 8.00
CA ALA A 59 -2.82 -15.62 7.86
C ALA A 59 -3.38 -16.92 7.28
N ALA A 60 -4.48 -17.45 7.84
CA ALA A 60 -5.14 -18.65 7.35
C ALA A 60 -5.64 -18.49 5.89
N PHE A 61 -6.17 -17.30 5.54
CA PHE A 61 -6.65 -17.02 4.18
C PHE A 61 -5.52 -17.02 3.14
N TYR A 62 -4.33 -16.51 3.50
CA TYR A 62 -3.19 -16.44 2.60
C TYR A 62 -2.20 -17.60 2.72
N GLY A 63 -2.38 -18.50 3.68
CA GLY A 63 -1.45 -19.60 3.94
C GLY A 63 -0.14 -19.16 4.62
N PHE A 64 -0.22 -18.15 5.49
CA PHE A 64 0.89 -17.61 6.30
C PHE A 64 0.66 -17.87 7.79
N SER A 65 1.63 -17.55 8.63
CA SER A 65 1.47 -17.51 10.09
C SER A 65 0.99 -16.13 10.55
N ALA A 66 0.39 -16.05 11.74
CA ALA A 66 -0.09 -14.78 12.27
C ALA A 66 1.04 -13.78 12.55
N GLU A 67 2.27 -14.27 12.78
CA GLU A 67 3.47 -13.46 12.98
C GLU A 67 3.93 -12.74 11.71
N GLU A 68 3.56 -13.29 10.54
CA GLU A 68 3.85 -12.70 9.23
C GLU A 68 2.79 -11.67 8.80
N VAL A 69 1.81 -11.35 9.67
CA VAL A 69 0.73 -10.41 9.39
C VAL A 69 0.71 -9.29 10.41
N ALA A 70 0.63 -8.04 9.96
CA ALA A 70 0.34 -6.90 10.82
C ALA A 70 -0.89 -6.12 10.31
N CYS A 71 -1.71 -5.61 11.24
CA CYS A 71 -2.88 -4.81 10.92
C CYS A 71 -2.66 -3.36 11.36
N GLY A 72 -3.30 -2.41 10.65
CA GLY A 72 -3.21 -0.99 10.95
C GLY A 72 -4.44 -0.20 10.53
N ASN A 73 -4.50 1.05 10.95
CA ASN A 73 -5.58 1.99 10.64
C ASN A 73 -5.52 2.49 9.19
N GLY A 74 -5.70 1.55 8.25
CA GLY A 74 -5.47 1.73 6.82
C GLY A 74 -3.98 1.57 6.47
N ALA A 75 -3.68 1.53 5.17
CA ALA A 75 -2.32 1.36 4.66
C ALA A 75 -1.37 2.50 5.09
N SER A 76 -1.89 3.72 5.27
CA SER A 76 -1.05 4.88 5.61
C SER A 76 -0.32 4.71 6.95
N GLU A 77 -0.99 4.15 7.96
CA GLU A 77 -0.33 3.83 9.24
C GLU A 77 0.75 2.76 9.06
N LEU A 78 0.48 1.76 8.24
CA LEU A 78 1.45 0.69 7.96
C LEU A 78 2.69 1.22 7.26
N PHE A 79 2.56 2.16 6.31
CA PHE A 79 3.73 2.79 5.68
C PHE A 79 4.60 3.53 6.71
N VAL A 80 3.97 4.24 7.65
CA VAL A 80 4.69 4.89 8.76
C VAL A 80 5.35 3.83 9.66
N ALA A 81 4.62 2.79 10.04
CA ALA A 81 5.16 1.71 10.88
C ALA A 81 6.38 1.04 10.23
N ILE A 82 6.32 0.74 8.91
CA ILE A 82 7.42 0.15 8.15
C ILE A 82 8.67 1.04 8.20
N VAL A 83 8.54 2.33 7.86
CA VAL A 83 9.72 3.22 7.87
C VAL A 83 10.28 3.43 9.27
N HIS A 84 9.44 3.42 10.30
CA HIS A 84 9.89 3.51 11.70
C HIS A 84 10.59 2.22 12.17
N ALA A 85 10.15 1.06 11.70
CA ALA A 85 10.80 -0.22 12.00
C ALA A 85 12.15 -0.37 11.28
N LEU A 86 12.19 -0.04 9.99
CA LEU A 86 13.37 -0.25 9.14
C LEU A 86 14.39 0.90 9.19
N ARG A 87 13.96 2.12 9.55
CA ARG A 87 14.81 3.32 9.61
C ARG A 87 15.67 3.52 8.34
N PRO A 88 15.05 3.50 7.14
CA PRO A 88 15.79 3.65 5.90
C PRO A 88 16.46 5.04 5.85
N LYS A 89 17.71 5.09 5.38
CA LYS A 89 18.38 6.37 5.14
C LYS A 89 17.93 7.01 3.83
N ARG A 90 17.67 6.18 2.81
CA ARG A 90 17.26 6.62 1.48
C ARG A 90 16.14 5.76 0.96
N VAL A 91 15.05 6.41 0.51
CA VAL A 91 13.81 5.77 0.06
C VAL A 91 13.55 6.11 -1.39
N GLY A 92 13.42 5.07 -2.23
CA GLY A 92 13.00 5.21 -3.62
C GLY A 92 11.48 5.29 -3.72
N ILE A 93 10.97 6.20 -4.55
CA ILE A 93 9.53 6.36 -4.80
C ILE A 93 9.34 6.63 -6.29
N LEU A 94 8.55 5.80 -6.97
CA LEU A 94 8.15 6.06 -8.35
C LEU A 94 7.22 7.29 -8.40
N ALA A 95 7.35 8.12 -9.41
CA ALA A 95 6.54 9.33 -9.56
C ALA A 95 5.87 9.38 -10.96
N PRO A 96 4.56 9.66 -11.04
CA PRO A 96 3.67 10.03 -9.93
C PRO A 96 3.31 8.86 -9.03
N SER A 97 3.08 9.13 -7.73
CA SER A 97 2.64 8.13 -6.77
C SER A 97 1.84 8.72 -5.60
N PHE A 98 1.32 7.86 -4.76
CA PHE A 98 0.61 8.26 -3.56
C PHE A 98 1.53 9.06 -2.63
N SER A 99 1.09 10.27 -2.25
CA SER A 99 1.87 11.21 -1.41
C SER A 99 2.21 10.67 -0.01
N GLY A 100 1.46 9.69 0.46
CA GLY A 100 1.67 9.05 1.77
C GLY A 100 3.02 8.35 1.91
N TYR A 101 3.64 7.89 0.83
CA TYR A 101 4.98 7.27 0.88
C TYR A 101 6.05 8.30 1.24
N ALA A 102 6.03 9.44 0.56
CA ALA A 102 6.96 10.54 0.84
C ALA A 102 6.75 11.08 2.26
N TRP A 103 5.48 11.23 2.67
CA TRP A 103 5.16 11.65 4.03
C TRP A 103 5.68 10.66 5.08
N ALA A 104 5.48 9.36 4.89
CA ALA A 104 6.01 8.34 5.78
C ALA A 104 7.55 8.41 5.87
N ALA A 105 8.25 8.49 4.72
CA ALA A 105 9.71 8.61 4.69
C ALA A 105 10.22 9.84 5.44
N GLN A 106 9.53 10.98 5.32
CA GLN A 106 9.87 12.22 6.04
C GLN A 106 9.77 12.09 7.56
N THR A 107 8.87 11.24 8.09
CA THR A 107 8.73 11.07 9.55
C THR A 107 9.97 10.52 10.24
N VAL A 108 10.84 9.85 9.48
CA VAL A 108 12.12 9.32 9.96
C VAL A 108 13.33 10.07 9.44
N GLY A 109 13.11 11.18 8.70
CA GLY A 109 14.17 12.00 8.13
C GLY A 109 14.91 11.33 6.96
N ALA A 110 14.28 10.36 6.28
CA ALA A 110 14.87 9.68 5.15
C ALA A 110 15.01 10.62 3.93
N GLU A 111 16.12 10.48 3.19
CA GLU A 111 16.28 11.11 1.88
C GLU A 111 15.33 10.44 0.88
N ILE A 112 14.57 11.24 0.14
CA ILE A 112 13.63 10.74 -0.88
C ILE A 112 14.30 10.81 -2.26
N CYS A 113 14.43 9.66 -2.91
CA CYS A 113 14.83 9.54 -4.30
C CYS A 113 13.57 9.35 -5.16
N SER A 114 13.13 10.44 -5.80
CA SER A 114 11.99 10.38 -6.72
C SER A 114 12.47 9.86 -8.08
N ILE A 115 11.82 8.80 -8.57
CA ILE A 115 12.15 8.12 -9.82
C ILE A 115 11.00 8.35 -10.79
N PRO A 116 11.14 9.26 -11.78
CA PRO A 116 10.05 9.64 -12.64
C PRO A 116 9.71 8.54 -13.65
N LEU A 117 8.41 8.25 -13.78
CA LEU A 117 7.84 7.50 -14.89
C LEU A 117 7.54 8.45 -16.06
N ARG A 118 7.53 7.92 -17.28
CA ARG A 118 7.34 8.72 -18.49
C ARG A 118 5.86 8.95 -18.79
N GLU A 119 5.48 10.21 -18.98
CA GLU A 119 4.13 10.59 -19.36
C GLU A 119 3.74 10.07 -20.75
N GLU A 120 4.70 10.06 -21.70
CA GLU A 120 4.51 9.57 -23.06
C GLU A 120 4.09 8.09 -23.10
N ASN A 121 4.42 7.34 -22.05
CA ASN A 121 4.00 5.95 -21.86
C ASN A 121 2.82 5.81 -20.87
N ASN A 122 2.04 6.88 -20.67
CA ASN A 122 0.98 6.94 -19.68
C ASN A 122 1.43 6.46 -18.28
N PHE A 123 2.68 6.75 -17.90
CA PHE A 123 3.30 6.32 -16.65
C PHE A 123 3.37 4.79 -16.47
N ALA A 124 3.21 4.02 -17.53
CA ALA A 124 3.38 2.56 -17.49
C ALA A 124 4.87 2.19 -17.47
N MET A 125 5.24 1.20 -16.66
CA MET A 125 6.61 0.65 -16.69
C MET A 125 6.83 -0.21 -17.92
N ASP A 126 7.89 0.08 -18.67
CA ASP A 126 8.41 -0.76 -19.73
C ASP A 126 9.83 -1.24 -19.41
N MET A 127 10.41 -2.09 -20.25
CA MET A 127 11.77 -2.62 -20.03
C MET A 127 12.84 -1.53 -19.96
N ALA A 128 12.75 -0.51 -20.83
CA ALA A 128 13.73 0.59 -20.83
C ALA A 128 13.66 1.43 -19.56
N GLN A 129 12.45 1.67 -19.05
CA GLN A 129 12.26 2.33 -17.74
C GLN A 129 12.70 1.42 -16.59
N MET A 130 12.44 0.11 -16.67
CA MET A 130 12.90 -0.85 -15.68
C MET A 130 14.43 -0.86 -15.57
N GLU A 131 15.14 -0.89 -16.70
CA GLU A 131 16.61 -0.79 -16.71
C GLU A 131 17.09 0.54 -16.12
N SER A 132 16.40 1.65 -16.44
CA SER A 132 16.72 2.97 -15.89
C SER A 132 16.48 3.01 -14.37
N LEU A 133 15.37 2.44 -13.90
CA LEU A 133 15.07 2.30 -12.48
C LEU A 133 16.17 1.51 -11.75
N CYS A 134 16.55 0.35 -12.28
CA CYS A 134 17.57 -0.52 -11.68
C CYS A 134 18.93 0.19 -11.50
N ARG A 135 19.29 1.09 -12.43
CA ARG A 135 20.51 1.91 -12.30
C ARG A 135 20.42 2.98 -11.21
N GLN A 136 19.21 3.41 -10.86
CA GLN A 136 18.96 4.45 -9.84
C GLN A 136 18.81 3.89 -8.43
N LEU A 137 18.80 2.57 -8.26
CA LEU A 137 18.60 1.91 -6.96
C LEU A 137 19.81 1.97 -6.03
N ASP A 138 20.96 2.44 -6.49
CA ASP A 138 22.17 2.48 -5.65
C ASP A 138 22.00 3.42 -4.44
N GLY A 139 22.30 2.88 -3.26
CA GLY A 139 22.14 3.56 -1.98
C GLY A 139 20.71 3.64 -1.46
N ILE A 140 19.71 3.16 -2.19
CA ILE A 140 18.33 3.00 -1.71
C ILE A 140 18.26 1.75 -0.82
N SER A 141 17.62 1.86 0.33
CA SER A 141 17.39 0.73 1.25
C SER A 141 15.92 0.32 1.34
N LEU A 142 15.01 1.19 0.90
CA LEU A 142 13.57 0.93 0.84
C LEU A 142 13.01 1.50 -0.47
N LEU A 143 12.19 0.71 -1.17
CA LEU A 143 11.47 1.14 -2.38
C LEU A 143 9.98 1.01 -2.17
N PHE A 144 9.22 2.10 -2.31
CA PHE A 144 7.76 2.05 -2.39
C PHE A 144 7.30 1.88 -3.83
N LEU A 145 6.42 0.91 -4.06
CA LEU A 145 5.86 0.57 -5.35
C LEU A 145 4.36 0.29 -5.22
N ALA A 146 3.50 1.05 -5.88
CA ALA A 146 2.08 0.74 -5.97
C ALA A 146 1.79 -0.13 -7.21
N ASN A 147 1.06 -1.23 -7.02
CA ASN A 147 0.65 -2.09 -8.13
C ASN A 147 -0.75 -2.70 -7.88
N PRO A 148 -1.82 -2.15 -8.50
CA PRO A 148 -1.85 -1.05 -9.48
C PRO A 148 -1.37 0.29 -8.95
N ALA A 149 -0.77 1.10 -9.84
CA ALA A 149 -0.23 2.41 -9.53
C ALA A 149 -1.33 3.42 -9.18
N ASN A 150 -1.10 4.26 -8.19
CA ASN A 150 -1.95 5.39 -7.86
C ASN A 150 -1.11 6.67 -7.93
N PRO A 151 -1.45 7.66 -8.77
CA PRO A 151 -2.75 7.85 -9.45
C PRO A 151 -2.87 7.26 -10.86
N ALA A 152 -1.81 6.72 -11.45
CA ALA A 152 -1.77 6.37 -12.88
C ALA A 152 -2.72 5.21 -13.27
N GLY A 153 -3.09 4.32 -12.33
CA GLY A 153 -4.00 3.20 -12.57
C GLY A 153 -3.37 1.99 -13.29
N ASN A 154 -2.11 2.10 -13.70
CA ASN A 154 -1.41 1.04 -14.43
C ASN A 154 -1.08 -0.14 -13.51
N LYS A 155 -1.22 -1.35 -14.02
CA LYS A 155 -0.71 -2.56 -13.39
C LYS A 155 0.60 -2.95 -14.10
N MET A 156 1.66 -3.14 -13.31
CA MET A 156 2.94 -3.63 -13.84
C MET A 156 2.81 -5.10 -14.22
N GLU A 157 3.38 -5.46 -15.37
CA GLU A 157 3.47 -6.85 -15.80
C GLU A 157 4.28 -7.69 -14.81
N ALA A 158 3.86 -8.94 -14.60
CA ALA A 158 4.50 -9.81 -13.61
C ALA A 158 5.99 -10.02 -13.88
N SER A 159 6.39 -10.15 -15.13
CA SER A 159 7.80 -10.32 -15.52
C SER A 159 8.67 -9.10 -15.19
N LEU A 160 8.12 -7.89 -15.34
CA LEU A 160 8.81 -6.66 -14.96
C LEU A 160 8.95 -6.54 -13.44
N LEU A 161 7.88 -6.86 -12.72
CA LEU A 161 7.90 -6.87 -11.25
C LEU A 161 8.93 -7.90 -10.74
N GLU A 162 8.95 -9.09 -11.32
CA GLU A 162 9.92 -10.13 -10.95
C GLU A 162 11.35 -9.67 -11.20
N THR A 163 11.62 -9.04 -12.34
CA THR A 163 12.93 -8.45 -12.66
C THR A 163 13.35 -7.41 -11.62
N LEU A 164 12.42 -6.54 -11.20
CA LEU A 164 12.69 -5.54 -10.17
C LEU A 164 13.01 -6.20 -8.82
N LEU A 165 12.20 -7.17 -8.41
CA LEU A 165 12.39 -7.86 -7.14
C LEU A 165 13.71 -8.64 -7.12
N ASP A 166 14.10 -9.30 -8.21
CA ASP A 166 15.39 -9.97 -8.32
C ASP A 166 16.59 -9.01 -8.16
N VAL A 167 16.47 -7.79 -8.69
CA VAL A 167 17.51 -6.76 -8.51
C VAL A 167 17.51 -6.23 -7.08
N CYS A 168 16.32 -5.95 -6.51
CA CYS A 168 16.19 -5.47 -5.14
C CYS A 168 16.71 -6.48 -4.13
N GLU A 169 16.40 -7.76 -4.32
CA GLU A 169 16.89 -8.85 -3.45
C GLU A 169 18.42 -8.92 -3.45
N LYS A 170 19.07 -8.88 -4.63
CA LYS A 170 20.53 -8.86 -4.76
C LYS A 170 21.17 -7.65 -4.08
N LYS A 171 20.47 -6.51 -4.05
CA LYS A 171 20.94 -5.27 -3.42
C LYS A 171 20.48 -5.13 -1.96
N GLN A 172 19.73 -6.09 -1.42
CA GLN A 172 19.14 -6.06 -0.07
C GLN A 172 18.24 -4.83 0.14
N ILE A 173 17.49 -4.45 -0.89
CA ILE A 173 16.52 -3.36 -0.84
C ILE A 173 15.17 -3.94 -0.45
N THR A 174 14.59 -3.46 0.63
CA THR A 174 13.20 -3.81 0.99
C THR A 174 12.24 -3.15 0.01
N VAL A 175 11.36 -3.95 -0.60
CA VAL A 175 10.28 -3.45 -1.47
C VAL A 175 8.97 -3.49 -0.71
N VAL A 176 8.33 -2.34 -0.56
CA VAL A 176 6.96 -2.22 -0.06
C VAL A 176 6.03 -2.15 -1.26
N LEU A 177 5.39 -3.27 -1.57
CA LEU A 177 4.43 -3.38 -2.66
C LEU A 177 3.03 -3.04 -2.13
N ASP A 178 2.55 -1.87 -2.52
CA ASP A 178 1.19 -1.42 -2.18
C ASP A 178 0.17 -2.00 -3.16
N GLU A 179 -0.59 -2.97 -2.69
CA GLU A 179 -1.68 -3.64 -3.40
C GLU A 179 -3.08 -3.16 -2.94
N CYS A 180 -3.22 -1.94 -2.44
CA CYS A 180 -4.52 -1.41 -2.00
C CYS A 180 -5.60 -1.42 -3.09
N PHE A 181 -5.20 -1.44 -4.36
CA PHE A 181 -6.10 -1.48 -5.52
C PHE A 181 -6.15 -2.83 -6.24
N ILE A 182 -5.40 -3.84 -5.79
CA ILE A 182 -5.30 -5.12 -6.50
C ILE A 182 -6.65 -5.83 -6.66
N ALA A 183 -7.53 -5.72 -5.67
CA ALA A 183 -8.85 -6.36 -5.72
C ALA A 183 -9.74 -5.86 -6.87
N PHE A 184 -9.50 -4.66 -7.41
CA PHE A 184 -10.22 -4.16 -8.59
C PHE A 184 -9.78 -4.81 -9.90
N THR A 185 -8.65 -5.51 -9.91
CA THR A 185 -8.12 -6.17 -11.12
C THR A 185 -8.63 -7.59 -11.32
N GLY A 186 -9.32 -8.16 -10.34
CA GLY A 186 -9.76 -9.55 -10.35
C GLY A 186 -8.62 -10.57 -10.25
N THR A 187 -7.40 -10.14 -9.88
CA THR A 187 -6.25 -11.03 -9.67
C THR A 187 -5.91 -11.16 -8.19
N GLU A 188 -5.23 -12.25 -7.83
CA GLU A 188 -4.81 -12.51 -6.44
C GLU A 188 -3.68 -11.60 -5.96
N GLY A 189 -2.96 -10.95 -6.90
CA GLY A 189 -1.78 -10.14 -6.60
C GLY A 189 -0.56 -11.00 -6.26
N TYR A 190 0.36 -10.45 -5.46
CA TYR A 190 1.71 -11.00 -5.30
C TYR A 190 2.06 -11.40 -3.86
N VAL A 191 1.07 -11.59 -2.98
CA VAL A 191 1.30 -12.01 -1.58
C VAL A 191 2.12 -13.31 -1.51
N SER A 192 1.84 -14.29 -2.37
CA SER A 192 2.59 -15.55 -2.41
C SER A 192 4.09 -15.39 -2.71
N TRP A 193 4.48 -14.28 -3.34
CA TRP A 193 5.87 -13.99 -3.70
C TRP A 193 6.75 -13.65 -2.49
N ILE A 194 6.18 -13.31 -1.35
CA ILE A 194 6.89 -13.13 -0.08
C ILE A 194 7.73 -14.39 0.25
N ARG A 195 7.22 -15.58 -0.09
CA ARG A 195 7.96 -16.83 0.09
C ARG A 195 9.26 -16.92 -0.74
N LYS A 196 9.30 -16.24 -1.88
CA LYS A 196 10.46 -16.18 -2.78
C LYS A 196 11.38 -15.00 -2.46
N TYR A 197 10.82 -13.90 -2.00
CA TYR A 197 11.52 -12.62 -1.81
C TYR A 197 11.43 -12.17 -0.34
N PRO A 198 12.40 -12.52 0.51
CA PRO A 198 12.43 -12.14 1.93
C PRO A 198 12.41 -10.63 2.20
N HIS A 199 12.82 -9.81 1.22
CA HIS A 199 12.76 -8.35 1.33
C HIS A 199 11.49 -7.74 0.73
N LEU A 200 10.45 -8.56 0.48
CA LEU A 200 9.16 -8.08 -0.02
C LEU A 200 8.16 -7.95 1.13
N ILE A 201 7.59 -6.76 1.29
CA ILE A 201 6.43 -6.48 2.15
C ILE A 201 5.25 -6.14 1.25
N VAL A 202 4.14 -6.86 1.39
CA VAL A 202 2.92 -6.55 0.63
C VAL A 202 1.92 -5.87 1.56
N VAL A 203 1.45 -4.69 1.17
CA VAL A 203 0.46 -3.91 1.92
C VAL A 203 -0.87 -3.91 1.18
N ARG A 204 -1.95 -4.18 1.89
CA ARG A 204 -3.33 -4.17 1.37
C ARG A 204 -4.27 -3.38 2.28
N ALA A 205 -5.39 -2.92 1.72
CA ALA A 205 -6.44 -2.27 2.49
C ALA A 205 -7.82 -2.63 1.96
N TYR A 206 -8.78 -2.79 2.86
CA TYR A 206 -10.18 -3.00 2.50
C TYR A 206 -10.95 -1.69 2.27
N THR A 207 -10.31 -0.56 2.56
CA THR A 207 -10.92 0.78 2.50
C THR A 207 -11.48 1.14 1.13
N LYS A 208 -10.85 0.65 0.05
CA LYS A 208 -11.18 1.02 -1.33
C LYS A 208 -12.22 0.09 -1.93
N ILE A 209 -11.95 -1.21 -1.94
CA ILE A 209 -12.81 -2.21 -2.60
C ILE A 209 -14.19 -2.35 -1.93
N TYR A 210 -14.28 -2.23 -0.61
CA TYR A 210 -15.54 -2.32 0.12
C TYR A 210 -16.19 -0.97 0.42
N ALA A 211 -15.68 0.14 -0.14
CA ALA A 211 -16.18 1.50 0.12
C ALA A 211 -16.29 1.84 1.62
N ILE A 212 -15.29 1.44 2.42
CA ILE A 212 -15.23 1.68 3.87
C ILE A 212 -14.03 2.55 4.29
N PRO A 213 -13.75 3.68 3.61
CA PRO A 213 -12.57 4.47 3.94
C PRO A 213 -12.59 4.99 5.40
N GLY A 214 -13.76 5.20 5.98
CA GLY A 214 -13.94 5.66 7.37
C GLY A 214 -13.58 4.61 8.43
N ILE A 215 -13.60 3.32 8.11
CA ILE A 215 -13.28 2.24 9.07
C ILE A 215 -11.78 2.10 9.30
N ARG A 216 -10.96 2.60 8.40
CA ARG A 216 -9.51 2.59 8.54
C ARG A 216 -8.91 1.19 8.74
N LEU A 217 -9.18 0.26 7.82
CA LEU A 217 -8.70 -1.12 7.91
C LEU A 217 -7.68 -1.41 6.79
N GLY A 218 -6.44 -1.67 7.20
CA GLY A 218 -5.34 -2.14 6.35
C GLY A 218 -4.55 -3.25 7.02
N TYR A 219 -3.77 -3.97 6.24
CA TYR A 219 -2.88 -5.03 6.72
C TYR A 219 -1.67 -5.16 5.80
N LEU A 220 -0.60 -5.73 6.34
CA LEU A 220 0.56 -6.15 5.58
C LEU A 220 0.88 -7.61 5.85
N LEU A 221 1.61 -8.20 4.90
CA LEU A 221 2.28 -9.49 5.05
C LEU A 221 3.77 -9.30 4.72
N ALA A 222 4.64 -9.97 5.50
CA ALA A 222 6.11 -9.93 5.35
C ALA A 222 6.75 -11.21 5.84
#